data_2de733c303876da62dcc6bcba94f90f7
#
_entry.id   2de733c303876da62dcc6bcba94f90f7
#
_cell.length_a   1.000
_cell.length_b   1.000
_cell.length_c   1.000
_cell.angle_alpha   90.00
_cell.angle_beta   90.00
_cell.angle_gamma   90.00
#
_symmetry.space_group_name_H-M   'P 1'
#
loop_
_entity.id
_entity.type
_entity.pdbx_description
1 polymer ?
#
loop_
_entity_poly.entity_id
_entity_poly.type
_entity_poly.pdbx_seq_one_letter_code
_entity_poly.pdbx_strand_id
1 'polypeptide(L)'
;MLQPMWVLSDSDLATIHSATVELLKSTGIQFLSEESIELFRHHGFRVEGETVFFTEEDIDSALKLCPPSFTIHARNPERSVEIGGRRPIFSPIYGAPYVVDFEGNIRSGTLEDYQTLVRLAHQLPNQDMVGYLLCDPGDVPAGKAHVHMLHASMTCSDKPFMGSSTHGSRGVEDCMRMGEIFFDSSRAYLREHPFCISLINSLTPLRYEKGSCEALMAFARDRQPLLIASRVTGGATGPITMAGVLVLQNAEILAGIVLAQLVSPGTPVVYGCASGIMDMRSIVVSLGAPEFSKILRAGVQLGHHYGLPCRGGGSLTESCDIDAQAGFESMSTMLNAMAYGADFIQHSAGCLSSYLAASFSKLVMDDGICSYGKAMREKVDFSEEALAIDIIKEVGHGGEYLTHLHTAMNCRSAVWQPAYSYRGGLNAWEASGKPDIREAIRERGKQLLAEYVQPDLEPRIRERLEAFVLAYKA
;
A
#
# COMPACT_ATOMS: atom_id res chain seq x y z
N MET A 1 1.91 20.09 8.39
CA MET A 1 2.35 18.70 8.24
C MET A 1 3.43 18.41 9.27
N LEU A 2 3.39 17.23 9.90
CA LEU A 2 4.56 16.76 10.64
C LEU A 2 5.67 16.50 9.61
N GLN A 3 6.88 16.97 9.87
CA GLN A 3 8.04 16.62 9.05
C GLN A 3 8.39 15.15 9.29
N PRO A 4 8.76 14.38 8.23
CA PRO A 4 9.27 13.04 8.42
C PRO A 4 10.49 13.00 9.33
N MET A 5 10.61 11.96 10.14
CA MET A 5 11.80 11.73 10.95
C MET A 5 12.89 11.09 10.09
N TRP A 6 13.95 11.82 9.77
CA TRP A 6 15.07 11.28 9.01
C TRP A 6 16.05 10.53 9.92
N VAL A 7 16.60 9.42 9.42
CA VAL A 7 17.51 8.53 10.16
C VAL A 7 18.86 8.35 9.46
N LEU A 8 18.92 8.67 8.18
CA LEU A 8 20.16 8.67 7.39
C LEU A 8 20.65 10.11 7.28
N SER A 9 21.96 10.31 7.44
CA SER A 9 22.62 11.54 7.08
C SER A 9 22.77 11.67 5.56
N ASP A 10 23.06 12.87 5.07
CA ASP A 10 23.38 13.07 3.64
C ASP A 10 24.57 12.20 3.18
N SER A 11 25.56 11.97 4.07
CA SER A 11 26.67 11.06 3.81
C SER A 11 26.24 9.61 3.68
N ASP A 12 25.26 9.15 4.49
CA ASP A 12 24.73 7.78 4.39
C ASP A 12 23.97 7.60 3.07
N LEU A 13 23.14 8.59 2.70
CA LEU A 13 22.41 8.60 1.42
C LEU A 13 23.37 8.54 0.24
N ALA A 14 24.40 9.39 0.23
CA ALA A 14 25.44 9.41 -0.81
C ALA A 14 26.19 8.06 -0.91
N THR A 15 26.48 7.44 0.25
CA THR A 15 27.15 6.15 0.31
C THR A 15 26.30 5.03 -0.30
N ILE A 16 25.02 4.97 0.05
CA ILE A 16 24.08 3.97 -0.52
C ILE A 16 23.91 4.22 -2.02
N HIS A 17 23.73 5.48 -2.43
CA HIS A 17 23.58 5.84 -3.84
C HIS A 17 24.82 5.44 -4.65
N SER A 18 26.02 5.81 -4.21
CA SER A 18 27.28 5.49 -4.91
C SER A 18 27.49 3.98 -5.04
N ALA A 19 27.21 3.21 -3.97
CA ALA A 19 27.28 1.75 -4.02
C ALA A 19 26.24 1.13 -4.99
N THR A 20 25.05 1.76 -5.07
CA THR A 20 24.00 1.34 -6.02
C THR A 20 24.45 1.59 -7.47
N VAL A 21 24.99 2.77 -7.75
CA VAL A 21 25.50 3.12 -9.10
C VAL A 21 26.65 2.21 -9.50
N GLU A 22 27.57 1.92 -8.58
CA GLU A 22 28.67 0.96 -8.83
C GLU A 22 28.12 -0.42 -9.18
N LEU A 23 27.15 -0.93 -8.43
CA LEU A 23 26.50 -2.22 -8.69
C LEU A 23 25.81 -2.25 -10.06
N LEU A 24 25.05 -1.21 -10.39
CA LEU A 24 24.35 -1.08 -11.66
C LEU A 24 25.31 -0.95 -12.87
N LYS A 25 26.45 -0.29 -12.68
CA LYS A 25 27.48 -0.10 -13.72
C LYS A 25 28.33 -1.34 -13.94
N SER A 26 28.66 -2.09 -12.87
CA SER A 26 29.56 -3.24 -12.94
C SER A 26 28.84 -4.58 -13.15
N THR A 27 27.71 -4.80 -12.50
CA THR A 27 26.93 -6.04 -12.54
C THR A 27 25.67 -5.92 -13.39
N GLY A 28 24.99 -4.77 -13.36
CA GLY A 28 23.75 -4.50 -14.12
C GLY A 28 22.55 -5.26 -13.60
N ILE A 29 21.45 -5.19 -14.35
CA ILE A 29 20.19 -5.88 -14.09
C ILE A 29 19.79 -6.71 -15.30
N GLN A 30 19.32 -7.94 -15.09
CA GLN A 30 18.77 -8.79 -16.13
C GLN A 30 17.30 -8.46 -16.38
N PHE A 31 16.95 -8.24 -17.65
CA PHE A 31 15.56 -8.10 -18.10
C PHE A 31 15.22 -9.26 -19.04
N LEU A 32 14.35 -10.16 -18.57
CA LEU A 32 14.01 -11.40 -19.30
C LEU A 32 12.91 -11.16 -20.35
N SER A 33 12.90 -9.98 -20.97
CA SER A 33 11.99 -9.59 -22.05
C SER A 33 12.78 -9.00 -23.22
N GLU A 34 12.68 -9.61 -24.39
CA GLU A 34 13.36 -9.16 -25.62
C GLU A 34 12.98 -7.71 -25.96
N GLU A 35 11.69 -7.37 -25.82
CA GLU A 35 11.20 -6.01 -26.07
C GLU A 35 11.87 -4.96 -25.18
N SER A 36 12.08 -5.27 -23.90
CA SER A 36 12.77 -4.36 -22.97
C SER A 36 14.25 -4.22 -23.34
N ILE A 37 14.91 -5.31 -23.73
CA ILE A 37 16.31 -5.33 -24.16
C ILE A 37 16.51 -4.51 -25.45
N GLU A 38 15.61 -4.67 -26.42
CA GLU A 38 15.64 -3.85 -27.65
C GLU A 38 15.44 -2.37 -27.36
N LEU A 39 14.53 -2.03 -26.43
CA LEU A 39 14.31 -0.64 -26.01
C LEU A 39 15.58 -0.05 -25.41
N PHE A 40 16.26 -0.75 -24.48
CA PHE A 40 17.51 -0.30 -23.89
C PHE A 40 18.61 -0.11 -24.95
N ARG A 41 18.77 -1.05 -25.89
CA ARG A 41 19.73 -0.92 -27.00
C ARG A 41 19.42 0.29 -27.86
N HIS A 42 18.15 0.51 -28.19
CA HIS A 42 17.72 1.66 -28.98
C HIS A 42 18.10 3.00 -28.35
N HIS A 43 18.05 3.07 -27.03
CA HIS A 43 18.42 4.25 -26.23
C HIS A 43 19.93 4.32 -25.90
N GLY A 44 20.76 3.42 -26.44
CA GLY A 44 22.21 3.47 -26.31
C GLY A 44 22.77 2.89 -25.01
N PHE A 45 21.98 2.18 -24.23
CA PHE A 45 22.47 1.50 -23.02
C PHE A 45 23.46 0.38 -23.39
N ARG A 46 24.44 0.15 -22.52
CA ARG A 46 25.29 -1.04 -22.61
C ARG A 46 24.46 -2.27 -22.25
N VAL A 47 24.37 -3.21 -23.20
CA VAL A 47 23.60 -4.47 -23.03
C VAL A 47 24.48 -5.66 -23.40
N GLU A 48 24.59 -6.62 -22.49
CA GLU A 48 25.32 -7.88 -22.71
C GLU A 48 24.34 -9.05 -22.46
N GLY A 49 23.89 -9.70 -23.54
CA GLY A 49 22.81 -10.69 -23.46
C GLY A 49 21.51 -10.06 -22.97
N GLU A 50 21.02 -10.51 -21.81
CA GLU A 50 19.83 -9.99 -21.11
C GLU A 50 20.19 -8.97 -20.01
N THR A 51 21.49 -8.68 -19.81
CA THR A 51 21.96 -7.77 -18.77
C THR A 51 22.12 -6.37 -19.30
N VAL A 52 21.48 -5.40 -18.66
CA VAL A 52 21.57 -3.97 -18.94
C VAL A 52 22.41 -3.31 -17.84
N PHE A 53 23.33 -2.45 -18.24
CA PHE A 53 24.19 -1.68 -17.36
C PHE A 53 23.78 -0.22 -17.38
N PHE A 54 23.79 0.42 -16.21
CA PHE A 54 23.31 1.79 -16.07
C PHE A 54 24.45 2.69 -15.57
N THR A 55 24.48 3.90 -16.09
CA THR A 55 25.32 4.98 -15.58
C THR A 55 24.53 5.86 -14.62
N GLU A 56 25.22 6.70 -13.85
CA GLU A 56 24.58 7.71 -12.98
C GLU A 56 23.71 8.67 -13.80
N GLU A 57 24.18 9.07 -15.00
CA GLU A 57 23.45 9.97 -15.93
C GLU A 57 22.13 9.35 -16.41
N ASP A 58 22.10 8.04 -16.67
CA ASP A 58 20.88 7.31 -17.06
C ASP A 58 19.84 7.37 -15.95
N ILE A 59 20.28 7.14 -14.70
CA ILE A 59 19.43 7.16 -13.52
C ILE A 59 18.90 8.58 -13.28
N ASP A 60 19.78 9.57 -13.24
CA ASP A 60 19.42 10.97 -13.01
C ASP A 60 18.46 11.51 -14.06
N SER A 61 18.68 11.14 -15.33
CA SER A 61 17.82 11.54 -16.44
C SER A 61 16.42 10.98 -16.28
N ALA A 62 16.29 9.72 -15.88
CA ALA A 62 14.99 9.09 -15.63
C ALA A 62 14.29 9.69 -14.39
N LEU A 63 15.01 9.92 -13.30
CA LEU A 63 14.45 10.49 -12.08
C LEU A 63 13.87 11.89 -12.29
N LYS A 64 14.52 12.74 -13.09
CA LYS A 64 14.05 14.10 -13.45
C LYS A 64 12.72 14.11 -14.18
N LEU A 65 12.34 13.01 -14.83
CA LEU A 65 11.07 12.89 -15.55
C LEU A 65 9.91 12.49 -14.67
N CYS A 66 10.19 11.94 -13.49
CA CYS A 66 9.17 11.42 -12.59
C CYS A 66 8.39 12.56 -11.90
N PRO A 67 7.05 12.57 -11.94
CA PRO A 67 6.28 13.55 -11.19
C PRO A 67 6.36 13.25 -9.67
N PRO A 68 6.50 14.30 -8.81
CA PRO A 68 6.59 14.12 -7.35
C PRO A 68 5.25 13.76 -6.70
N SER A 69 4.15 13.97 -7.40
CA SER A 69 2.80 13.57 -6.97
C SER A 69 1.90 13.33 -8.18
N PHE A 70 0.84 12.57 -7.98
CA PHE A 70 -0.16 12.28 -9.00
C PHE A 70 -1.48 11.84 -8.37
N THR A 71 -2.58 11.96 -9.14
CA THR A 71 -3.91 11.54 -8.71
C THR A 71 -4.29 10.19 -9.32
N ILE A 72 -4.88 9.31 -8.52
CA ILE A 72 -5.63 8.14 -8.99
C ILE A 72 -7.11 8.50 -8.93
N HIS A 73 -7.76 8.54 -10.08
CA HIS A 73 -9.15 8.92 -10.20
C HIS A 73 -10.08 7.76 -9.85
N ALA A 74 -10.96 7.98 -8.89
CA ALA A 74 -12.04 7.07 -8.58
C ALA A 74 -13.25 7.34 -9.47
N ARG A 75 -14.15 6.35 -9.62
CA ARG A 75 -15.44 6.56 -10.27
C ARG A 75 -16.28 7.62 -9.53
N ASN A 76 -16.26 7.59 -8.22
CA ASN A 76 -16.73 8.70 -7.40
C ASN A 76 -15.58 9.72 -7.24
N PRO A 77 -15.63 10.90 -7.86
CA PRO A 77 -14.53 11.86 -7.85
C PRO A 77 -14.09 12.29 -6.43
N GLU A 78 -15.04 12.31 -5.47
CA GLU A 78 -14.76 12.67 -4.07
C GLU A 78 -13.84 11.66 -3.36
N ARG A 79 -13.74 10.44 -3.90
CA ARG A 79 -12.89 9.38 -3.39
C ARG A 79 -11.56 9.25 -4.13
N SER A 80 -11.30 10.11 -5.10
CA SER A 80 -9.99 10.15 -5.78
C SER A 80 -8.88 10.44 -4.77
N VAL A 81 -7.71 9.85 -4.98
CA VAL A 81 -6.57 9.95 -4.05
C VAL A 81 -5.35 10.55 -4.73
N GLU A 82 -4.61 11.37 -4.00
CA GLU A 82 -3.34 11.94 -4.43
C GLU A 82 -2.18 11.23 -3.71
N ILE A 83 -1.31 10.55 -4.44
CA ILE A 83 -0.07 9.94 -3.93
C ILE A 83 1.07 10.95 -4.09
N GLY A 84 1.92 11.08 -3.06
CA GLY A 84 2.92 12.17 -2.98
C GLY A 84 2.35 13.50 -2.49
N GLY A 85 1.06 13.51 -2.06
CA GLY A 85 0.35 14.66 -1.54
C GLY A 85 0.60 14.93 -0.05
N ARG A 86 -0.38 15.56 0.59
CA ARG A 86 -0.26 15.99 1.99
C ARG A 86 -0.44 14.90 3.02
N ARG A 87 -1.08 13.79 2.67
CA ARG A 87 -1.40 12.69 3.57
C ARG A 87 -1.04 11.34 2.94
N PRO A 88 -0.67 10.33 3.75
CA PRO A 88 -0.50 8.99 3.23
C PRO A 88 -1.83 8.41 2.74
N ILE A 89 -1.76 7.57 1.72
CA ILE A 89 -2.89 6.82 1.16
C ILE A 89 -2.81 5.38 1.66
N PHE A 90 -3.91 4.86 2.19
CA PHE A 90 -3.99 3.52 2.77
C PHE A 90 -4.65 2.54 1.81
N SER A 91 -3.96 1.44 1.55
CA SER A 91 -4.42 0.32 0.74
C SER A 91 -4.28 -0.98 1.52
N PRO A 92 -5.31 -1.86 1.56
CA PRO A 92 -5.29 -3.07 2.37
C PRO A 92 -4.28 -4.11 1.89
N ILE A 93 -4.36 -5.30 2.44
CA ILE A 93 -3.50 -6.45 2.12
C ILE A 93 -3.43 -6.74 0.62
N TYR A 94 -2.30 -7.32 0.18
CA TYR A 94 -2.05 -7.73 -1.21
C TYR A 94 -1.30 -9.07 -1.23
N GLY A 95 -1.82 -10.05 -1.98
CA GLY A 95 -1.10 -11.26 -2.32
C GLY A 95 -1.24 -12.44 -1.35
N ALA A 96 -2.30 -12.49 -0.52
CA ALA A 96 -2.49 -13.59 0.42
C ALA A 96 -3.12 -14.83 -0.24
N PRO A 97 -2.49 -16.02 -0.13
CA PRO A 97 -3.08 -17.27 -0.63
C PRO A 97 -4.17 -17.83 0.30
N TYR A 98 -4.17 -17.46 1.57
CA TYR A 98 -5.12 -17.94 2.56
C TYR A 98 -6.02 -16.83 3.07
N VAL A 99 -7.21 -17.23 3.58
CA VAL A 99 -8.16 -16.35 4.26
C VAL A 99 -8.41 -16.87 5.66
N VAL A 100 -8.52 -15.98 6.63
CA VAL A 100 -9.00 -16.23 7.98
C VAL A 100 -10.35 -15.54 8.14
N ASP A 101 -11.42 -16.33 8.24
CA ASP A 101 -12.78 -15.82 8.38
C ASP A 101 -13.08 -15.26 9.78
N PHE A 102 -14.31 -14.77 10.03
CA PHE A 102 -14.69 -14.25 11.33
C PHE A 102 -14.71 -15.30 12.44
N GLU A 103 -14.85 -16.55 12.10
CA GLU A 103 -14.84 -17.69 13.03
C GLU A 103 -13.41 -18.16 13.36
N GLY A 104 -12.39 -17.66 12.61
CA GLY A 104 -10.98 -18.01 12.77
C GLY A 104 -10.55 -19.22 11.94
N ASN A 105 -11.38 -19.70 11.00
CA ASN A 105 -11.01 -20.79 10.13
C ASN A 105 -10.02 -20.32 9.06
N ILE A 106 -8.91 -21.05 8.90
CA ILE A 106 -7.87 -20.80 7.90
C ILE A 106 -8.12 -21.72 6.71
N ARG A 107 -8.25 -21.15 5.52
CA ARG A 107 -8.49 -21.90 4.27
C ARG A 107 -7.97 -21.13 3.05
N SER A 108 -7.88 -21.80 1.91
CA SER A 108 -7.63 -21.13 0.63
C SER A 108 -8.72 -20.10 0.35
N GLY A 109 -8.34 -18.96 -0.22
CA GLY A 109 -9.27 -17.92 -0.58
C GLY A 109 -10.21 -18.35 -1.72
N THR A 110 -11.41 -17.74 -1.75
CA THR A 110 -12.41 -17.91 -2.82
C THR A 110 -12.76 -16.55 -3.42
N LEU A 111 -13.46 -16.53 -4.55
CA LEU A 111 -13.97 -15.29 -5.13
C LEU A 111 -14.96 -14.58 -4.20
N GLU A 112 -15.76 -15.33 -3.45
CA GLU A 112 -16.68 -14.76 -2.45
C GLU A 112 -15.91 -14.09 -1.30
N ASP A 113 -14.81 -14.69 -0.86
CA ASP A 113 -13.91 -14.07 0.14
C ASP A 113 -13.30 -12.77 -0.39
N TYR A 114 -12.84 -12.80 -1.63
CA TYR A 114 -12.32 -11.61 -2.28
C TYR A 114 -13.36 -10.48 -2.31
N GLN A 115 -14.60 -10.77 -2.72
CA GLN A 115 -15.70 -9.81 -2.71
C GLN A 115 -16.02 -9.32 -1.29
N THR A 116 -15.95 -10.20 -0.30
CA THR A 116 -16.15 -9.85 1.12
C THR A 116 -15.09 -8.89 1.61
N LEU A 117 -13.82 -9.13 1.29
CA LEU A 117 -12.71 -8.23 1.60
C LEU A 117 -12.88 -6.87 0.92
N VAL A 118 -13.31 -6.84 -0.36
CA VAL A 118 -13.59 -5.57 -1.07
C VAL A 118 -14.72 -4.80 -0.39
N ARG A 119 -15.81 -5.46 -0.01
CA ARG A 119 -16.97 -4.83 0.69
C ARG A 119 -16.55 -4.29 2.05
N LEU A 120 -15.76 -5.03 2.82
CA LEU A 120 -15.20 -4.54 4.08
C LEU A 120 -14.30 -3.32 3.85
N ALA A 121 -13.34 -3.40 2.93
CA ALA A 121 -12.45 -2.28 2.61
C ALA A 121 -13.22 -1.04 2.11
N HIS A 122 -14.32 -1.23 1.39
CA HIS A 122 -15.21 -0.15 0.97
C HIS A 122 -15.87 0.54 2.18
N GLN A 123 -16.39 -0.22 3.14
CA GLN A 123 -17.08 0.28 4.32
C GLN A 123 -16.14 0.91 5.36
N LEU A 124 -14.88 0.47 5.41
CA LEU A 124 -13.91 0.93 6.39
C LEU A 124 -13.45 2.38 6.07
N PRO A 125 -13.65 3.34 7.00
CA PRO A 125 -13.46 4.76 6.72
C PRO A 125 -11.99 5.17 6.55
N ASN A 126 -11.07 4.36 7.06
CA ASN A 126 -9.65 4.67 7.00
C ASN A 126 -8.91 3.99 5.86
N GLN A 127 -9.56 3.09 5.10
CA GLN A 127 -9.02 2.56 3.86
C GLN A 127 -9.36 3.52 2.71
N ASP A 128 -8.36 4.11 2.09
CA ASP A 128 -8.55 5.06 0.99
C ASP A 128 -8.77 4.35 -0.35
N MET A 129 -8.28 3.12 -0.48
CA MET A 129 -8.41 2.26 -1.66
C MET A 129 -8.93 0.87 -1.25
N VAL A 130 -9.49 0.13 -2.19
CA VAL A 130 -9.86 -1.29 -1.95
C VAL A 130 -8.76 -2.28 -2.32
N GLY A 131 -7.63 -1.81 -2.89
CA GLY A 131 -6.50 -2.66 -3.26
C GLY A 131 -6.76 -3.50 -4.51
N TYR A 132 -6.01 -4.60 -4.62
CA TYR A 132 -6.14 -5.65 -5.63
C TYR A 132 -5.41 -6.88 -5.09
N LEU A 133 -5.82 -8.08 -5.50
CA LEU A 133 -5.29 -9.36 -5.02
C LEU A 133 -5.31 -9.44 -3.47
N LEU A 134 -6.46 -9.07 -2.88
CA LEU A 134 -6.65 -9.10 -1.43
C LEU A 134 -6.49 -10.52 -0.87
N CYS A 135 -7.00 -11.49 -1.60
CA CYS A 135 -6.66 -12.91 -1.47
C CYS A 135 -6.67 -13.54 -2.87
N ASP A 136 -6.02 -14.71 -3.01
CA ASP A 136 -6.06 -15.48 -4.26
C ASP A 136 -7.37 -16.30 -4.31
N PRO A 137 -8.25 -16.07 -5.31
CA PRO A 137 -9.49 -16.84 -5.47
C PRO A 137 -9.21 -18.22 -6.10
N GLY A 138 -8.80 -19.20 -5.29
CA GLY A 138 -8.41 -20.53 -5.72
C GLY A 138 -9.54 -21.37 -6.37
N ASP A 139 -10.79 -20.93 -6.24
CA ASP A 139 -11.97 -21.52 -6.90
C ASP A 139 -12.20 -21.00 -8.33
N VAL A 140 -11.42 -20.00 -8.77
CA VAL A 140 -11.46 -19.46 -10.14
C VAL A 140 -10.23 -19.95 -10.91
N PRO A 141 -10.38 -20.40 -12.20
CA PRO A 141 -9.21 -20.74 -13.00
C PRO A 141 -8.19 -19.59 -13.06
N ALA A 142 -6.91 -19.88 -12.83
CA ALA A 142 -5.85 -18.88 -12.72
C ALA A 142 -5.81 -17.88 -13.91
N GLY A 143 -6.04 -18.36 -15.14
CA GLY A 143 -6.09 -17.50 -16.33
C GLY A 143 -7.26 -16.52 -16.37
N LYS A 144 -8.26 -16.64 -15.49
CA LYS A 144 -9.45 -15.77 -15.42
C LYS A 144 -9.53 -14.99 -14.10
N ALA A 145 -8.77 -15.39 -13.09
CA ALA A 145 -8.88 -14.82 -11.75
C ALA A 145 -8.75 -13.28 -11.75
N HIS A 146 -7.85 -12.73 -12.54
CA HIS A 146 -7.62 -11.28 -12.62
C HIS A 146 -8.84 -10.48 -13.09
N VAL A 147 -9.59 -10.97 -14.10
CA VAL A 147 -10.80 -10.27 -14.57
C VAL A 147 -11.94 -10.35 -13.56
N HIS A 148 -12.07 -11.47 -12.82
CA HIS A 148 -13.05 -11.59 -11.74
C HIS A 148 -12.72 -10.67 -10.56
N MET A 149 -11.44 -10.57 -10.18
CA MET A 149 -11.00 -9.66 -9.12
C MET A 149 -11.21 -8.19 -9.50
N LEU A 150 -10.85 -7.79 -10.73
CA LEU A 150 -11.11 -6.44 -11.23
C LEU A 150 -12.61 -6.13 -11.25
N HIS A 151 -13.43 -7.06 -11.73
CA HIS A 151 -14.88 -6.93 -11.73
C HIS A 151 -15.43 -6.69 -10.31
N ALA A 152 -14.98 -7.50 -9.34
CA ALA A 152 -15.39 -7.33 -7.94
C ALA A 152 -14.96 -5.96 -7.38
N SER A 153 -13.71 -5.51 -7.63
CA SER A 153 -13.24 -4.19 -7.19
C SER A 153 -14.04 -3.05 -7.78
N MET A 154 -14.42 -3.15 -9.07
CA MET A 154 -15.19 -2.13 -9.80
C MET A 154 -16.67 -2.11 -9.41
N THR A 155 -17.26 -3.25 -9.07
CA THR A 155 -18.71 -3.34 -8.80
C THR A 155 -19.07 -3.30 -7.33
N CYS A 156 -18.17 -3.72 -6.43
CA CYS A 156 -18.42 -3.69 -4.99
C CYS A 156 -17.88 -2.45 -4.29
N SER A 157 -17.22 -1.52 -5.01
CA SER A 157 -16.69 -0.29 -4.42
C SER A 157 -16.70 0.87 -5.42
N ASP A 158 -16.79 2.10 -4.90
CA ASP A 158 -16.57 3.34 -5.65
C ASP A 158 -15.23 4.01 -5.28
N LYS A 159 -14.42 3.37 -4.41
CA LYS A 159 -13.04 3.77 -4.08
C LYS A 159 -12.09 3.40 -5.22
N PRO A 160 -10.90 4.05 -5.30
CA PRO A 160 -9.84 3.61 -6.19
C PRO A 160 -9.38 2.19 -5.88
N PHE A 161 -8.77 1.54 -6.85
CA PHE A 161 -8.23 0.18 -6.72
C PHE A 161 -6.85 0.08 -7.38
N MET A 162 -6.16 -1.03 -7.15
CA MET A 162 -4.91 -1.34 -7.85
C MET A 162 -5.19 -2.16 -9.10
N GLY A 163 -4.40 -1.95 -10.14
CA GLY A 163 -4.51 -2.67 -11.41
C GLY A 163 -3.82 -4.03 -11.37
N SER A 164 -4.20 -4.89 -12.31
CA SER A 164 -3.60 -6.22 -12.46
C SER A 164 -2.30 -6.17 -13.24
N SER A 165 -1.20 -6.62 -12.63
CA SER A 165 0.08 -6.87 -13.29
C SER A 165 0.31 -8.37 -13.59
N THR A 166 -0.66 -9.23 -13.27
CA THR A 166 -0.59 -10.65 -13.59
C THR A 166 -0.84 -10.89 -15.08
N HIS A 167 -0.22 -11.90 -15.65
CA HIS A 167 -0.31 -12.25 -17.08
C HIS A 167 0.34 -11.25 -18.06
N GLY A 168 1.32 -10.46 -17.60
CA GLY A 168 2.10 -9.55 -18.45
C GLY A 168 1.22 -8.51 -19.16
N SER A 169 1.55 -8.18 -20.40
CA SER A 169 0.82 -7.19 -21.20
C SER A 169 -0.67 -7.53 -21.42
N ARG A 170 -1.04 -8.82 -21.46
CA ARG A 170 -2.43 -9.25 -21.61
C ARG A 170 -3.28 -8.84 -20.40
N GLY A 171 -2.79 -9.08 -19.18
CA GLY A 171 -3.51 -8.68 -17.96
C GLY A 171 -3.69 -7.17 -17.86
N VAL A 172 -2.71 -6.41 -18.33
CA VAL A 172 -2.81 -4.94 -18.43
C VAL A 172 -3.86 -4.52 -19.46
N GLU A 173 -3.89 -5.15 -20.64
CA GLU A 173 -4.88 -4.84 -21.67
C GLU A 173 -6.30 -5.13 -21.17
N ASP A 174 -6.51 -6.25 -20.45
CA ASP A 174 -7.79 -6.56 -19.82
C ASP A 174 -8.18 -5.52 -18.77
N CYS A 175 -7.23 -5.10 -17.91
CA CYS A 175 -7.46 -4.05 -16.92
C CYS A 175 -7.88 -2.73 -17.58
N MET A 176 -7.20 -2.32 -18.64
CA MET A 176 -7.49 -1.08 -19.35
C MET A 176 -8.83 -1.14 -20.08
N ARG A 177 -9.18 -2.26 -20.74
CA ARG A 177 -10.50 -2.45 -21.37
C ARG A 177 -11.64 -2.42 -20.36
N MET A 178 -11.46 -3.08 -19.21
CA MET A 178 -12.44 -2.99 -18.13
C MET A 178 -12.53 -1.56 -17.58
N GLY A 179 -11.42 -0.83 -17.50
CA GLY A 179 -11.39 0.58 -17.17
C GLY A 179 -12.18 1.45 -18.15
N GLU A 180 -12.01 1.24 -19.47
CA GLU A 180 -12.79 1.94 -20.52
C GLU A 180 -14.30 1.71 -20.34
N ILE A 181 -14.69 0.47 -20.01
CA ILE A 181 -16.10 0.14 -19.73
C ILE A 181 -16.56 0.83 -18.43
N PHE A 182 -15.77 0.72 -17.35
CA PHE A 182 -16.11 1.18 -16.01
C PHE A 182 -16.28 2.71 -15.92
N PHE A 183 -15.43 3.46 -16.63
CA PHE A 183 -15.50 4.91 -16.71
C PHE A 183 -16.34 5.41 -17.90
N ASP A 184 -16.87 4.50 -18.73
CA ASP A 184 -17.55 4.79 -20.01
C ASP A 184 -16.77 5.83 -20.83
N SER A 185 -15.46 5.64 -20.94
CA SER A 185 -14.52 6.62 -21.49
C SER A 185 -13.51 5.95 -22.44
N SER A 186 -12.85 6.76 -23.25
CA SER A 186 -11.82 6.27 -24.17
C SER A 186 -10.48 5.99 -23.48
N ARG A 187 -9.65 5.15 -24.11
CA ARG A 187 -8.27 4.91 -23.68
C ARG A 187 -7.45 6.22 -23.56
N ALA A 188 -7.68 7.15 -24.47
CA ALA A 188 -7.01 8.45 -24.45
C ALA A 188 -7.37 9.27 -23.21
N TYR A 189 -8.65 9.26 -22.80
CA TYR A 189 -9.08 9.89 -21.56
C TYR A 189 -8.42 9.26 -20.34
N LEU A 190 -8.36 7.92 -20.26
CA LEU A 190 -7.74 7.20 -19.15
C LEU A 190 -6.22 7.41 -19.04
N ARG A 191 -5.54 7.74 -20.15
CA ARG A 191 -4.12 8.14 -20.13
C ARG A 191 -3.89 9.49 -19.46
N GLU A 192 -4.85 10.39 -19.57
CA GLU A 192 -4.81 11.71 -18.91
C GLU A 192 -5.37 11.68 -17.49
N HIS A 193 -6.22 10.68 -17.21
CA HIS A 193 -6.89 10.48 -15.92
C HIS A 193 -6.59 9.07 -15.40
N PRO A 194 -5.39 8.83 -14.83
CA PRO A 194 -5.04 7.52 -14.29
C PRO A 194 -6.06 7.04 -13.26
N PHE A 195 -6.51 5.81 -13.38
CA PHE A 195 -7.57 5.25 -12.54
C PHE A 195 -7.13 4.09 -11.65
N CYS A 196 -5.92 3.59 -11.86
CA CYS A 196 -5.35 2.53 -11.04
C CYS A 196 -3.83 2.73 -10.88
N ILE A 197 -3.26 2.08 -9.88
CA ILE A 197 -1.81 1.93 -9.71
C ILE A 197 -1.49 0.44 -9.70
N SER A 198 -0.42 0.03 -10.36
CA SER A 198 -0.04 -1.39 -10.41
C SER A 198 1.29 -1.66 -9.75
N LEU A 199 1.33 -2.75 -8.97
CA LEU A 199 2.55 -3.24 -8.35
C LEU A 199 3.38 -4.03 -9.37
N ILE A 200 4.61 -3.59 -9.60
CA ILE A 200 5.62 -4.30 -10.38
C ILE A 200 6.78 -4.67 -9.47
N ASN A 201 6.97 -5.96 -9.25
CA ASN A 201 8.10 -6.46 -8.46
C ASN A 201 9.27 -6.87 -9.37
N SER A 202 10.49 -6.56 -8.92
CA SER A 202 11.69 -7.24 -9.41
C SER A 202 11.69 -8.71 -8.98
N LEU A 203 12.42 -9.55 -9.71
CA LEU A 203 12.79 -10.90 -9.28
C LEU A 203 14.18 -10.85 -8.66
N THR A 204 14.23 -10.67 -7.35
CA THR A 204 15.47 -10.51 -6.60
C THR A 204 16.27 -11.82 -6.55
N PRO A 205 17.61 -11.84 -6.79
CA PRO A 205 18.44 -10.65 -6.99
C PRO A 205 18.60 -10.24 -8.46
N LEU A 206 18.59 -8.92 -8.69
CA LEU A 206 19.04 -8.23 -9.90
C LEU A 206 18.35 -8.66 -11.21
N ARG A 207 17.05 -9.02 -11.17
CA ARG A 207 16.31 -9.45 -12.36
C ARG A 207 14.90 -8.88 -12.43
N TYR A 208 14.39 -8.80 -13.66
CA TYR A 208 12.97 -8.61 -13.98
C TYR A 208 12.49 -9.73 -14.88
N GLU A 209 11.46 -10.45 -14.45
CA GLU A 209 10.83 -11.50 -15.27
C GLU A 209 10.14 -10.91 -16.50
N LYS A 210 9.97 -11.71 -17.54
CA LYS A 210 9.29 -11.33 -18.78
C LYS A 210 7.92 -10.70 -18.51
N GLY A 211 7.08 -11.34 -17.71
CA GLY A 211 5.75 -10.85 -17.38
C GLY A 211 5.77 -9.51 -16.64
N SER A 212 6.73 -9.31 -15.71
CA SER A 212 6.91 -8.02 -15.01
C SER A 212 7.35 -6.91 -15.95
N CYS A 213 8.28 -7.19 -16.88
CA CYS A 213 8.69 -6.23 -17.91
C CYS A 213 7.52 -5.83 -18.81
N GLU A 214 6.79 -6.82 -19.33
CA GLU A 214 5.64 -6.61 -20.20
C GLU A 214 4.54 -5.80 -19.51
N ALA A 215 4.22 -6.10 -18.25
CA ALA A 215 3.24 -5.35 -17.47
C ALA A 215 3.69 -3.91 -17.20
N LEU A 216 4.96 -3.71 -16.78
CA LEU A 216 5.54 -2.39 -16.58
C LEU A 216 5.43 -1.55 -17.84
N MET A 217 5.91 -2.08 -18.97
CA MET A 217 5.92 -1.37 -20.24
C MET A 217 4.49 -1.05 -20.73
N ALA A 218 3.55 -1.97 -20.58
CA ALA A 218 2.16 -1.77 -20.99
C ALA A 218 1.47 -0.69 -20.18
N PHE A 219 1.57 -0.71 -18.84
CA PHE A 219 1.02 0.35 -17.99
C PHE A 219 1.70 1.71 -18.24
N ALA A 220 3.03 1.73 -18.45
CA ALA A 220 3.74 2.97 -18.78
C ALA A 220 3.25 3.58 -20.10
N ARG A 221 2.99 2.77 -21.17
CA ARG A 221 2.39 3.25 -22.44
C ARG A 221 1.02 3.88 -22.23
N ASP A 222 0.27 3.36 -21.28
CA ASP A 222 -1.05 3.90 -20.92
C ASP A 222 -0.99 4.95 -19.82
N ARG A 223 0.22 5.38 -19.43
CA ARG A 223 0.48 6.40 -18.40
C ARG A 223 -0.20 6.12 -17.07
N GLN A 224 -0.46 4.84 -16.78
CA GLN A 224 -0.96 4.46 -15.46
C GLN A 224 0.20 4.41 -14.47
N PRO A 225 0.00 4.90 -13.23
CA PRO A 225 0.99 4.86 -12.17
C PRO A 225 1.53 3.47 -11.88
N LEU A 226 2.83 3.40 -11.61
CA LEU A 226 3.54 2.17 -11.31
C LEU A 226 4.12 2.22 -9.89
N LEU A 227 3.80 1.25 -9.07
CA LEU A 227 4.51 0.96 -7.83
C LEU A 227 5.65 -0.01 -8.16
N ILE A 228 6.84 0.51 -8.37
CA ILE A 228 8.02 -0.30 -8.69
C ILE A 228 8.68 -0.70 -7.38
N ALA A 229 8.62 -1.99 -7.05
CA ALA A 229 9.05 -2.49 -5.77
C ALA A 229 10.11 -3.60 -5.89
N SER A 230 11.00 -3.62 -4.90
CA SER A 230 11.93 -4.73 -4.69
C SER A 230 11.68 -5.34 -3.32
N ARG A 231 11.58 -6.67 -3.27
CA ARG A 231 11.40 -7.46 -2.06
C ARG A 231 12.64 -8.30 -1.78
N VAL A 232 13.72 -7.66 -1.41
CA VAL A 232 14.93 -8.37 -0.95
C VAL A 232 14.65 -9.00 0.40
N THR A 233 14.87 -10.32 0.48
CA THR A 233 14.87 -11.05 1.74
C THR A 233 16.31 -11.25 2.17
N GLY A 234 16.79 -10.40 3.09
CA GLY A 234 18.16 -10.48 3.60
C GLY A 234 18.43 -11.84 4.25
N GLY A 235 19.50 -12.49 3.84
CA GLY A 235 19.82 -13.87 4.25
C GLY A 235 19.28 -14.95 3.31
N ALA A 236 18.41 -14.59 2.33
CA ALA A 236 17.91 -15.53 1.32
C ALA A 236 18.14 -15.02 -0.11
N THR A 237 17.47 -13.93 -0.50
CA THR A 237 17.59 -13.35 -1.85
C THR A 237 18.51 -12.14 -1.91
N GLY A 238 19.13 -11.77 -0.80
CA GLY A 238 20.12 -10.71 -0.71
C GLY A 238 21.02 -10.85 0.50
N PRO A 239 21.97 -9.91 0.67
CA PRO A 239 22.87 -9.90 1.82
C PRO A 239 22.10 -9.87 3.14
N ILE A 240 22.62 -10.51 4.20
CA ILE A 240 22.01 -10.49 5.54
C ILE A 240 22.09 -9.10 6.19
N THR A 241 23.00 -8.24 5.74
CA THR A 241 23.18 -6.90 6.28
C THR A 241 22.13 -5.94 5.73
N MET A 242 21.54 -5.11 6.59
CA MET A 242 20.52 -4.14 6.18
C MET A 242 21.04 -3.15 5.13
N ALA A 243 22.29 -2.70 5.23
CA ALA A 243 22.88 -1.83 4.21
C ALA A 243 22.97 -2.52 2.83
N GLY A 244 23.36 -3.79 2.78
CA GLY A 244 23.39 -4.57 1.53
C GLY A 244 21.97 -4.79 0.96
N VAL A 245 20.96 -5.00 1.83
CA VAL A 245 19.56 -5.07 1.41
C VAL A 245 19.13 -3.75 0.77
N LEU A 246 19.48 -2.60 1.37
CA LEU A 246 19.13 -1.27 0.84
C LEU A 246 19.78 -1.01 -0.51
N VAL A 247 21.07 -1.34 -0.69
CA VAL A 247 21.77 -1.16 -1.98
C VAL A 247 21.12 -2.02 -3.07
N LEU A 248 20.86 -3.30 -2.77
CA LEU A 248 20.24 -4.21 -3.75
C LEU A 248 18.82 -3.78 -4.11
N GLN A 249 17.99 -3.46 -3.12
CA GLN A 249 16.63 -2.92 -3.31
C GLN A 249 16.66 -1.67 -4.19
N ASN A 250 17.55 -0.74 -3.87
CA ASN A 250 17.67 0.52 -4.58
C ASN A 250 18.05 0.30 -6.05
N ALA A 251 19.01 -0.59 -6.33
CA ALA A 251 19.44 -0.91 -7.69
C ALA A 251 18.28 -1.46 -8.54
N GLU A 252 17.52 -2.40 -7.98
CA GLU A 252 16.38 -3.00 -8.69
C GLU A 252 15.27 -1.99 -8.96
N ILE A 253 14.91 -1.14 -7.97
CA ILE A 253 13.87 -0.13 -8.13
C ILE A 253 14.29 0.91 -9.18
N LEU A 254 15.50 1.46 -9.10
CA LEU A 254 15.97 2.47 -10.03
C LEU A 254 16.02 1.95 -11.47
N ALA A 255 16.46 0.71 -11.70
CA ALA A 255 16.45 0.11 -13.03
C ALA A 255 15.04 -0.04 -13.61
N GLY A 256 14.05 -0.41 -12.80
CA GLY A 256 12.64 -0.44 -13.22
C GLY A 256 12.09 0.96 -13.54
N ILE A 257 12.48 1.98 -12.77
CA ILE A 257 12.11 3.37 -13.03
C ILE A 257 12.69 3.84 -14.37
N VAL A 258 13.96 3.54 -14.63
CA VAL A 258 14.57 3.87 -15.94
C VAL A 258 13.77 3.24 -17.08
N LEU A 259 13.43 1.94 -16.99
CA LEU A 259 12.61 1.28 -18.02
C LEU A 259 11.26 1.99 -18.21
N ALA A 260 10.57 2.35 -17.15
CA ALA A 260 9.27 3.04 -17.22
C ALA A 260 9.39 4.39 -17.94
N GLN A 261 10.43 5.18 -17.64
CA GLN A 261 10.65 6.49 -18.24
C GLN A 261 11.11 6.40 -19.70
N LEU A 262 11.84 5.35 -20.09
CA LEU A 262 12.19 5.10 -21.49
C LEU A 262 10.95 4.76 -22.33
N VAL A 263 9.99 4.03 -21.77
CA VAL A 263 8.72 3.69 -22.45
C VAL A 263 7.85 4.92 -22.64
N SER A 264 7.66 5.71 -21.59
CA SER A 264 6.81 6.90 -21.61
C SER A 264 7.32 7.93 -20.60
N PRO A 265 8.04 8.95 -21.05
CA PRO A 265 8.53 10.02 -20.19
C PRO A 265 7.41 10.68 -19.39
N GLY A 266 7.62 10.85 -18.10
CA GLY A 266 6.62 11.41 -17.18
C GLY A 266 5.62 10.38 -16.61
N THR A 267 5.79 9.08 -16.87
CA THR A 267 5.01 8.05 -16.18
C THR A 267 5.14 8.19 -14.67
N PRO A 268 4.03 8.30 -13.92
CA PRO A 268 4.08 8.39 -12.47
C PRO A 268 4.61 7.09 -11.85
N VAL A 269 5.55 7.21 -10.91
CA VAL A 269 6.15 6.05 -10.23
C VAL A 269 6.15 6.26 -8.72
N VAL A 270 6.03 5.16 -7.97
CA VAL A 270 6.21 5.10 -6.52
C VAL A 270 7.41 4.21 -6.21
N TYR A 271 8.33 4.72 -5.39
CA TYR A 271 9.49 3.96 -4.91
C TYR A 271 9.05 2.93 -3.86
N GLY A 272 9.14 1.64 -4.21
CA GLY A 272 8.49 0.55 -3.49
C GLY A 272 9.37 -0.17 -2.46
N CYS A 273 9.40 0.30 -1.20
CA CYS A 273 10.10 -0.37 -0.11
C CYS A 273 9.32 -1.61 0.37
N ALA A 274 9.81 -2.82 0.07
CA ALA A 274 9.16 -4.07 0.45
C ALA A 274 10.10 -5.11 1.08
N SER A 275 11.38 -4.77 1.25
CA SER A 275 12.43 -5.67 1.71
C SER A 275 12.42 -5.87 3.22
N GLY A 276 12.91 -7.03 3.66
CA GLY A 276 13.03 -7.40 5.08
C GLY A 276 14.18 -8.36 5.31
N ILE A 277 14.36 -8.81 6.54
CA ILE A 277 15.37 -9.79 6.94
C ILE A 277 14.67 -11.10 7.29
N MET A 278 15.28 -12.22 6.92
CA MET A 278 14.83 -13.55 7.31
C MET A 278 15.31 -13.89 8.72
N ASP A 279 14.42 -14.35 9.59
CA ASP A 279 14.85 -15.06 10.78
C ASP A 279 15.42 -16.43 10.36
N MET A 280 16.73 -16.59 10.50
CA MET A 280 17.44 -17.79 10.06
C MET A 280 17.12 -19.04 10.91
N ARG A 281 16.39 -18.90 12.01
CA ARG A 281 15.93 -20.03 12.85
C ARG A 281 14.62 -20.61 12.36
N SER A 282 13.69 -19.75 11.98
CA SER A 282 12.34 -20.14 11.51
C SER A 282 12.23 -20.20 9.98
N ILE A 283 13.20 -19.61 9.26
CA ILE A 283 13.19 -19.45 7.79
C ILE A 283 11.96 -18.62 7.33
N VAL A 284 11.54 -17.67 8.15
CA VAL A 284 10.41 -16.77 7.87
C VAL A 284 10.90 -15.33 7.78
N VAL A 285 10.34 -14.56 6.86
CA VAL A 285 10.62 -13.11 6.76
C VAL A 285 9.93 -12.40 7.91
N SER A 286 10.71 -11.68 8.72
CA SER A 286 10.23 -10.96 9.90
C SER A 286 9.77 -9.56 9.52
N LEU A 287 8.47 -9.38 9.33
CA LEU A 287 7.85 -8.12 8.91
C LEU A 287 7.40 -7.24 10.08
N GLY A 288 7.02 -7.85 11.21
CA GLY A 288 6.72 -7.15 12.46
C GLY A 288 7.95 -6.76 13.28
N ALA A 289 9.14 -7.24 12.86
CA ALA A 289 10.39 -7.05 13.57
C ALA A 289 11.00 -5.63 13.37
N PRO A 290 11.85 -5.15 14.32
CA PRO A 290 12.52 -3.86 14.21
C PRO A 290 13.37 -3.68 12.95
N GLU A 291 13.95 -4.78 12.42
CA GLU A 291 14.76 -4.77 11.20
C GLU A 291 13.95 -4.32 9.99
N PHE A 292 12.72 -4.78 9.84
CA PHE A 292 11.81 -4.32 8.79
C PHE A 292 11.58 -2.81 8.89
N SER A 293 11.24 -2.32 10.07
CA SER A 293 11.04 -0.88 10.30
C SER A 293 12.29 -0.04 10.02
N LYS A 294 13.51 -0.57 10.31
CA LYS A 294 14.77 0.11 9.99
C LYS A 294 15.03 0.19 8.49
N ILE A 295 14.80 -0.91 7.75
CA ILE A 295 14.94 -0.93 6.29
C ILE A 295 13.89 -0.02 5.65
N LEU A 296 12.63 -0.08 6.10
CA LEU A 296 11.54 0.73 5.60
C LEU A 296 11.85 2.23 5.69
N ARG A 297 12.23 2.73 6.88
CA ARG A 297 12.50 4.15 7.09
C ARG A 297 13.68 4.66 6.27
N ALA A 298 14.75 3.85 6.15
CA ALA A 298 15.90 4.19 5.31
C ALA A 298 15.51 4.22 3.82
N GLY A 299 14.74 3.23 3.36
CA GLY A 299 14.25 3.18 1.98
C GLY A 299 13.30 4.31 1.63
N VAL A 300 12.38 4.68 2.53
CA VAL A 300 11.50 5.83 2.34
C VAL A 300 12.31 7.13 2.23
N GLN A 301 13.31 7.31 3.09
CA GLN A 301 14.19 8.49 3.02
C GLN A 301 15.00 8.53 1.72
N LEU A 302 15.47 7.38 1.21
CA LEU A 302 16.12 7.27 -0.10
C LEU A 302 15.19 7.69 -1.24
N GLY A 303 13.97 7.18 -1.28
CA GLY A 303 13.01 7.54 -2.32
C GLY A 303 12.67 9.04 -2.30
N HIS A 304 12.50 9.63 -1.12
CA HIS A 304 12.33 11.09 -1.00
C HIS A 304 13.58 11.88 -1.40
N HIS A 305 14.78 11.34 -1.17
CA HIS A 305 16.01 11.94 -1.67
C HIS A 305 16.02 12.00 -3.22
N TYR A 306 15.40 11.03 -3.88
CA TYR A 306 15.20 11.04 -5.34
C TYR A 306 13.99 11.87 -5.81
N GLY A 307 13.28 12.54 -4.90
CA GLY A 307 12.09 13.33 -5.23
C GLY A 307 10.85 12.50 -5.56
N LEU A 308 10.81 11.23 -5.17
CA LEU A 308 9.74 10.29 -5.50
C LEU A 308 8.78 10.09 -4.33
N PRO A 309 7.48 9.86 -4.59
CA PRO A 309 6.58 9.31 -3.59
C PRO A 309 6.99 7.88 -3.24
N CYS A 310 6.85 7.51 -1.96
CA CYS A 310 7.37 6.27 -1.41
C CYS A 310 6.25 5.36 -0.88
N ARG A 311 6.41 4.05 -1.12
CA ARG A 311 5.57 3.03 -0.53
C ARG A 311 6.22 2.46 0.72
N GLY A 312 5.42 2.30 1.78
CA GLY A 312 5.74 1.53 2.98
C GLY A 312 4.75 0.40 3.24
N GLY A 313 5.17 -0.58 4.04
CA GLY A 313 4.27 -1.57 4.63
C GLY A 313 3.57 -0.99 5.85
N GLY A 314 2.28 -1.28 6.01
CA GLY A 314 1.44 -0.77 7.10
C GLY A 314 1.36 -1.73 8.30
N SER A 315 0.18 -2.26 8.59
CA SER A 315 -0.10 -3.12 9.76
C SER A 315 0.37 -4.56 9.54
N LEU A 316 1.68 -4.78 9.63
CA LEU A 316 2.32 -6.07 9.39
C LEU A 316 2.59 -6.82 10.69
N THR A 317 2.47 -8.15 10.65
CA THR A 317 2.71 -9.03 11.79
C THR A 317 3.08 -10.44 11.34
N GLU A 318 3.87 -11.14 12.15
CA GLU A 318 4.09 -12.58 12.05
C GLU A 318 2.98 -13.38 12.74
N SER A 319 2.15 -12.76 13.59
CA SER A 319 1.06 -13.48 14.25
C SER A 319 0.09 -14.10 13.24
N CYS A 320 -0.42 -15.26 13.60
CA CYS A 320 -1.39 -16.02 12.82
C CYS A 320 -2.84 -15.75 13.24
N ASP A 321 -3.07 -14.93 14.27
CA ASP A 321 -4.39 -14.54 14.78
C ASP A 321 -4.41 -13.07 15.23
N ILE A 322 -5.58 -12.53 15.54
CA ILE A 322 -5.76 -11.21 16.16
C ILE A 322 -5.50 -11.28 17.67
N ASP A 323 -4.25 -11.29 18.05
CA ASP A 323 -3.76 -11.39 19.41
C ASP A 323 -2.92 -10.18 19.84
N ALA A 324 -2.26 -10.28 21.00
CA ALA A 324 -1.39 -9.21 21.49
C ALA A 324 -0.21 -8.95 20.55
N GLN A 325 0.38 -10.02 19.95
CA GLN A 325 1.48 -9.91 18.99
C GLN A 325 1.02 -9.14 17.74
N ALA A 326 -0.12 -9.51 17.15
CA ALA A 326 -0.70 -8.81 16.03
C ALA A 326 -0.93 -7.32 16.34
N GLY A 327 -1.39 -7.00 17.55
CA GLY A 327 -1.64 -5.64 17.99
C GLY A 327 -0.37 -4.78 18.05
N PHE A 328 0.68 -5.22 18.78
CA PHE A 328 1.88 -4.40 18.94
C PHE A 328 2.75 -4.34 17.67
N GLU A 329 2.87 -5.42 16.91
CA GLU A 329 3.63 -5.42 15.66
C GLU A 329 2.99 -4.53 14.60
N SER A 330 1.67 -4.67 14.40
CA SER A 330 0.92 -3.84 13.44
C SER A 330 0.93 -2.36 13.81
N MET A 331 0.75 -2.03 15.10
CA MET A 331 0.84 -0.64 15.54
C MET A 331 2.25 -0.09 15.31
N SER A 332 3.30 -0.86 15.65
CA SER A 332 4.69 -0.44 15.44
C SER A 332 5.00 -0.18 13.98
N THR A 333 4.68 -1.12 13.08
CA THR A 333 4.98 -1.00 11.65
C THR A 333 4.19 0.14 11.00
N MET A 334 2.91 0.30 11.32
CA MET A 334 2.07 1.40 10.83
C MET A 334 2.60 2.76 11.28
N LEU A 335 2.88 2.95 12.57
CA LEU A 335 3.37 4.23 13.08
C LEU A 335 4.74 4.58 12.51
N ASN A 336 5.63 3.59 12.31
CA ASN A 336 6.89 3.81 11.62
C ASN A 336 6.67 4.26 10.17
N ALA A 337 5.83 3.58 9.38
CA ALA A 337 5.54 3.98 8.00
C ALA A 337 5.03 5.42 7.93
N MET A 338 4.12 5.81 8.83
CA MET A 338 3.57 7.16 8.87
C MET A 338 4.56 8.21 9.35
N ALA A 339 5.36 7.92 10.39
CA ALA A 339 6.30 8.86 10.98
C ALA A 339 7.49 9.16 10.05
N TYR A 340 7.90 8.18 9.24
CA TYR A 340 8.97 8.34 8.27
C TYR A 340 8.49 8.80 6.89
N GLY A 341 7.19 9.05 6.73
CA GLY A 341 6.64 9.77 5.59
C GLY A 341 6.33 8.89 4.37
N ALA A 342 6.02 7.61 4.54
CA ALA A 342 5.50 6.82 3.43
C ALA A 342 4.23 7.46 2.87
N ASP A 343 4.18 7.68 1.54
CA ASP A 343 3.06 8.33 0.84
C ASP A 343 1.95 7.33 0.49
N PHE A 344 2.33 6.10 0.20
CA PHE A 344 1.44 4.99 -0.11
C PHE A 344 1.69 3.85 0.87
N ILE A 345 0.77 3.62 1.79
CA ILE A 345 0.87 2.56 2.81
C ILE A 345 0.06 1.36 2.35
N GLN A 346 0.75 0.43 1.67
CA GLN A 346 0.20 -0.85 1.27
C GLN A 346 0.25 -1.85 2.44
N HIS A 347 -0.66 -2.82 2.47
CA HIS A 347 -0.87 -3.68 3.64
C HIS A 347 -1.24 -2.86 4.90
N SER A 348 -1.97 -1.78 4.70
CA SER A 348 -2.45 -0.95 5.81
C SER A 348 -3.38 -1.71 6.75
N ALA A 349 -4.05 -2.76 6.25
CA ALA A 349 -4.99 -3.55 7.02
C ALA A 349 -5.14 -4.98 6.48
N GLY A 350 -5.43 -5.94 7.38
CA GLY A 350 -5.87 -7.29 7.04
C GLY A 350 -4.78 -8.35 6.93
N CYS A 351 -3.51 -8.03 7.20
CA CYS A 351 -2.39 -8.94 7.01
C CYS A 351 -2.06 -9.74 8.26
N LEU A 352 -2.06 -11.06 8.16
CA LEU A 352 -1.55 -12.02 9.16
C LEU A 352 -0.45 -12.89 8.53
N SER A 353 0.37 -13.51 9.41
CA SER A 353 1.36 -14.53 9.04
C SER A 353 2.28 -14.08 7.91
N SER A 354 2.87 -12.89 8.02
CA SER A 354 3.87 -12.35 7.05
C SER A 354 3.39 -12.40 5.58
N TYR A 355 2.21 -11.88 5.29
CA TYR A 355 1.48 -11.86 3.99
C TYR A 355 0.77 -13.16 3.59
N LEU A 356 0.85 -14.23 4.38
CA LEU A 356 0.26 -15.51 3.97
C LEU A 356 -1.26 -15.55 4.11
N ALA A 357 -1.84 -14.75 5.02
CA ALA A 357 -3.28 -14.80 5.24
C ALA A 357 -3.93 -13.41 5.27
N ALA A 358 -5.05 -13.28 4.55
CA ALA A 358 -5.96 -12.16 4.65
C ALA A 358 -7.03 -12.46 5.71
N SER A 359 -7.18 -11.64 6.73
CA SER A 359 -8.18 -11.85 7.77
C SER A 359 -9.25 -10.78 7.75
N PHE A 360 -10.52 -11.19 7.77
CA PHE A 360 -11.66 -10.29 7.87
C PHE A 360 -11.61 -9.47 9.16
N SER A 361 -11.35 -10.14 10.28
CA SER A 361 -11.25 -9.49 11.60
C SER A 361 -10.04 -8.57 11.67
N LYS A 362 -8.89 -9.00 11.12
CA LYS A 362 -7.68 -8.17 11.09
C LYS A 362 -7.85 -6.92 10.24
N LEU A 363 -8.58 -7.01 9.13
CA LEU A 363 -8.89 -5.85 8.29
C LEU A 363 -9.66 -4.77 9.07
N VAL A 364 -10.61 -5.19 9.91
CA VAL A 364 -11.40 -4.30 10.78
C VAL A 364 -10.54 -3.75 11.92
N MET A 365 -9.73 -4.59 12.57
CA MET A 365 -8.81 -4.18 13.65
C MET A 365 -7.84 -3.09 13.18
N ASP A 366 -7.22 -3.32 12.03
CA ASP A 366 -6.18 -2.44 11.50
C ASP A 366 -6.74 -1.10 10.99
N ASP A 367 -8.00 -1.04 10.58
CA ASP A 367 -8.65 0.24 10.30
C ASP A 367 -8.66 1.14 11.54
N GLY A 368 -8.85 0.56 12.73
CA GLY A 368 -8.68 1.26 14.01
C GLY A 368 -7.25 1.74 14.23
N ILE A 369 -6.24 0.96 13.83
CA ILE A 369 -4.83 1.36 13.86
C ILE A 369 -4.57 2.52 12.89
N CYS A 370 -5.14 2.46 11.69
CA CYS A 370 -5.06 3.57 10.72
C CYS A 370 -5.67 4.85 11.28
N SER A 371 -6.84 4.77 11.94
CA SER A 371 -7.48 5.90 12.60
C SER A 371 -6.59 6.51 13.69
N TYR A 372 -5.99 5.66 14.52
CA TYR A 372 -5.06 6.10 15.57
C TYR A 372 -3.86 6.84 14.96
N GLY A 373 -3.26 6.27 13.93
CA GLY A 373 -2.13 6.89 13.23
C GLY A 373 -2.50 8.23 12.58
N LYS A 374 -3.69 8.34 11.97
CA LYS A 374 -4.21 9.62 11.42
C LYS A 374 -4.34 10.66 12.51
N ALA A 375 -4.95 10.33 13.64
CA ALA A 375 -5.12 11.25 14.77
C ALA A 375 -3.77 11.71 15.36
N MET A 376 -2.77 10.84 15.45
CA MET A 376 -1.42 11.21 15.89
C MET A 376 -0.71 12.22 14.96
N ARG A 377 -1.10 12.30 13.70
CA ARG A 377 -0.55 13.26 12.73
C ARG A 377 -1.25 14.63 12.76
N GLU A 378 -2.39 14.71 13.39
CA GLU A 378 -3.09 15.98 13.58
C GLU A 378 -2.24 16.93 14.44
N LYS A 379 -2.22 18.17 14.05
CA LYS A 379 -1.51 19.20 14.82
C LYS A 379 -2.34 19.60 16.02
N VAL A 380 -1.66 19.87 17.13
CA VAL A 380 -2.29 20.57 18.24
C VAL A 380 -2.69 21.96 17.76
N ASP A 381 -3.92 22.35 18.05
CA ASP A 381 -4.42 23.69 17.76
C ASP A 381 -3.86 24.68 18.82
N PHE A 382 -3.27 25.76 18.35
CA PHE A 382 -2.71 26.85 19.17
C PHE A 382 -3.44 28.16 18.93
N SER A 383 -4.70 28.14 18.46
CA SER A 383 -5.55 29.32 18.35
C SER A 383 -5.80 29.95 19.75
N GLU A 384 -6.17 31.21 19.80
CA GLU A 384 -6.50 31.89 21.05
C GLU A 384 -7.62 31.16 21.83
N GLU A 385 -8.59 30.61 21.12
CA GLU A 385 -9.67 29.78 21.68
C GLU A 385 -9.14 28.51 22.29
N ALA A 386 -8.28 27.78 21.57
CA ALA A 386 -7.69 26.52 22.03
C ALA A 386 -6.70 26.71 23.20
N LEU A 387 -6.01 27.85 23.27
CA LEU A 387 -5.14 28.20 24.41
C LEU A 387 -5.95 28.46 25.70
N ALA A 388 -7.22 28.81 25.60
CA ALA A 388 -8.17 28.95 26.71
C ALA A 388 -7.65 29.80 27.90
N ILE A 389 -6.86 30.81 27.64
CA ILE A 389 -6.19 31.63 28.70
C ILE A 389 -7.20 32.29 29.63
N ASP A 390 -8.32 32.80 29.11
CA ASP A 390 -9.31 33.49 29.93
C ASP A 390 -10.06 32.51 30.85
N ILE A 391 -10.29 31.29 30.37
CA ILE A 391 -10.88 30.21 31.17
C ILE A 391 -9.91 29.78 32.29
N ILE A 392 -8.62 29.69 31.98
CA ILE A 392 -7.58 29.38 32.99
C ILE A 392 -7.56 30.47 34.08
N LYS A 393 -7.66 31.77 33.70
CA LYS A 393 -7.74 32.88 34.66
C LYS A 393 -9.05 32.84 35.48
N GLU A 394 -10.18 32.52 34.86
CA GLU A 394 -11.49 32.43 35.51
C GLU A 394 -11.48 31.33 36.60
N VAL A 395 -11.01 30.15 36.26
CA VAL A 395 -10.96 28.98 37.15
C VAL A 395 -9.94 29.20 38.29
N GLY A 396 -8.84 29.86 37.99
CA GLY A 396 -7.82 30.27 38.98
C GLY A 396 -7.11 29.10 39.69
N HIS A 397 -6.53 29.40 40.86
CA HIS A 397 -5.74 28.45 41.64
C HIS A 397 -6.62 27.44 42.37
N GLY A 398 -6.45 26.14 42.07
CA GLY A 398 -7.18 25.04 42.74
C GLY A 398 -8.66 24.91 42.34
N GLY A 399 -9.07 25.62 41.28
CA GLY A 399 -10.42 25.49 40.73
C GLY A 399 -10.64 24.19 39.95
N GLU A 400 -11.86 23.96 39.48
CA GLU A 400 -12.30 22.70 38.92
C GLU A 400 -12.83 22.93 37.49
N TYR A 401 -12.41 22.07 36.53
CA TYR A 401 -12.80 22.16 35.13
C TYR A 401 -13.86 21.16 34.72
N LEU A 402 -14.11 20.09 35.50
CA LEU A 402 -14.98 18.99 35.08
C LEU A 402 -16.41 19.45 34.80
N THR A 403 -16.92 20.37 35.63
CA THR A 403 -18.27 20.95 35.49
C THR A 403 -18.27 22.27 34.73
N HIS A 404 -17.12 22.75 34.28
CA HIS A 404 -17.02 24.01 33.56
C HIS A 404 -17.68 23.89 32.16
N LEU A 405 -18.34 24.98 31.69
CA LEU A 405 -19.02 25.01 30.39
C LEU A 405 -18.08 24.68 29.23
N HIS A 406 -16.83 25.16 29.26
CA HIS A 406 -15.81 24.83 28.27
C HIS A 406 -15.60 23.33 28.10
N THR A 407 -15.51 22.58 29.20
CA THR A 407 -15.38 21.12 29.18
C THR A 407 -16.63 20.47 28.60
N ALA A 408 -17.82 20.92 28.99
CA ALA A 408 -19.09 20.39 28.48
C ALA A 408 -19.24 20.59 26.96
N MET A 409 -18.78 21.73 26.43
CA MET A 409 -18.85 22.05 25.01
C MET A 409 -17.81 21.28 24.17
N ASN A 410 -16.62 21.02 24.71
CA ASN A 410 -15.48 20.49 23.96
C ASN A 410 -15.19 18.99 24.21
N CYS A 411 -15.71 18.38 25.27
CA CYS A 411 -15.35 17.01 25.68
C CYS A 411 -15.56 15.92 24.61
N ARG A 412 -16.44 16.13 23.62
CA ARG A 412 -16.70 15.17 22.55
C ARG A 412 -15.80 15.38 21.34
N SER A 413 -15.39 16.60 21.06
CA SER A 413 -14.58 16.96 19.88
C SER A 413 -13.08 16.99 20.18
N ALA A 414 -12.69 17.37 21.42
CA ALA A 414 -11.31 17.50 21.82
C ALA A 414 -10.55 16.18 22.00
N VAL A 415 -11.26 15.04 22.06
CA VAL A 415 -10.66 13.74 22.34
C VAL A 415 -10.99 12.74 21.23
N TRP A 416 -9.94 12.21 20.57
CA TRP A 416 -10.10 11.12 19.62
C TRP A 416 -10.80 9.91 20.29
N GLN A 417 -11.80 9.36 19.60
CA GLN A 417 -12.56 8.22 20.08
C GLN A 417 -12.10 6.93 19.41
N PRO A 418 -11.68 5.91 20.18
CA PRO A 418 -11.31 4.61 19.63
C PRO A 418 -12.55 3.88 19.10
N ALA A 419 -12.41 3.16 18.00
CA ALA A 419 -13.48 2.33 17.47
C ALA A 419 -13.77 1.09 18.34
N TYR A 420 -12.73 0.50 18.95
CA TYR A 420 -12.83 -0.80 19.63
C TYR A 420 -12.21 -0.80 21.03
N SER A 421 -11.24 0.08 21.32
CA SER A 421 -10.53 0.09 22.60
C SER A 421 -11.46 0.52 23.74
N TYR A 422 -11.49 -0.24 24.82
CA TYR A 422 -12.25 0.08 26.01
C TYR A 422 -11.60 1.25 26.79
N ARG A 423 -12.38 2.25 27.16
CA ARG A 423 -11.93 3.43 27.94
C ARG A 423 -12.68 3.62 29.26
N GLY A 424 -13.47 2.63 29.68
CA GLY A 424 -14.14 2.64 30.98
C GLY A 424 -13.16 2.37 32.13
N GLY A 425 -13.57 2.72 33.36
CA GLY A 425 -12.84 2.36 34.56
C GLY A 425 -12.94 0.86 34.87
N LEU A 426 -12.06 0.36 35.75
CA LEU A 426 -11.96 -1.06 36.11
C LEU A 426 -13.32 -1.64 36.59
N ASN A 427 -14.00 -0.94 37.47
CA ASN A 427 -15.30 -1.40 38.01
C ASN A 427 -16.39 -1.50 36.92
N ALA A 428 -16.39 -0.54 35.95
CA ALA A 428 -17.32 -0.56 34.85
C ALA A 428 -16.98 -1.70 33.87
N TRP A 429 -15.69 -1.98 33.65
CA TRP A 429 -15.24 -3.11 32.83
C TRP A 429 -15.65 -4.45 33.42
N GLU A 430 -15.50 -4.63 34.75
CA GLU A 430 -15.98 -5.82 35.44
C GLU A 430 -17.50 -5.98 35.38
N ALA A 431 -18.23 -4.89 35.63
CA ALA A 431 -19.69 -4.88 35.60
C ALA A 431 -20.27 -5.14 34.21
N SER A 432 -19.55 -4.75 33.13
CA SER A 432 -19.92 -5.01 31.75
C SER A 432 -19.55 -6.41 31.23
N GLY A 433 -19.06 -7.31 32.12
CA GLY A 433 -18.73 -8.69 31.74
C GLY A 433 -17.34 -8.88 31.12
N LYS A 434 -16.41 -7.93 31.35
CA LYS A 434 -15.02 -8.01 30.88
C LYS A 434 -14.94 -8.16 29.35
N PRO A 435 -15.43 -7.19 28.56
CA PRO A 435 -15.52 -7.31 27.11
C PRO A 435 -14.17 -7.62 26.47
N ASP A 436 -14.15 -8.58 25.56
CA ASP A 436 -13.00 -8.92 24.73
C ASP A 436 -13.01 -8.06 23.45
N ILE A 437 -11.92 -7.35 23.18
CA ILE A 437 -11.78 -6.52 21.99
C ILE A 437 -11.91 -7.34 20.69
N ARG A 438 -11.53 -8.62 20.71
CA ARG A 438 -11.62 -9.50 19.52
C ARG A 438 -13.07 -9.75 19.13
N GLU A 439 -13.95 -9.93 20.11
CA GLU A 439 -15.39 -10.07 19.86
C GLU A 439 -15.98 -8.77 19.31
N ALA A 440 -15.64 -7.63 19.90
CA ALA A 440 -16.10 -6.33 19.40
C ALA A 440 -15.68 -6.09 17.93
N ILE A 441 -14.46 -6.49 17.56
CA ILE A 441 -13.95 -6.41 16.19
C ILE A 441 -14.73 -7.34 15.25
N ARG A 442 -14.96 -8.58 15.64
CA ARG A 442 -15.74 -9.57 14.85
C ARG A 442 -17.16 -9.11 14.60
N GLU A 443 -17.85 -8.70 15.65
CA GLU A 443 -19.23 -8.21 15.57
C GLU A 443 -19.31 -6.95 14.68
N ARG A 444 -18.37 -6.02 14.83
CA ARG A 444 -18.31 -4.84 13.96
C ARG A 444 -18.10 -5.23 12.50
N GLY A 445 -17.23 -6.19 12.21
CA GLY A 445 -17.03 -6.69 10.85
C GLY A 445 -18.28 -7.30 10.23
N LYS A 446 -19.00 -8.16 10.99
CA LYS A 446 -20.27 -8.73 10.55
C LYS A 446 -21.34 -7.64 10.36
N GLN A 447 -21.39 -6.65 11.23
CA GLN A 447 -22.30 -5.53 11.10
C GLN A 447 -22.00 -4.69 9.86
N LEU A 448 -20.72 -4.37 9.58
CA LEU A 448 -20.33 -3.66 8.37
C LEU A 448 -20.81 -4.38 7.10
N LEU A 449 -20.67 -5.71 7.05
CA LEU A 449 -21.18 -6.48 5.92
C LEU A 449 -22.71 -6.48 5.82
N ALA A 450 -23.40 -6.51 6.95
CA ALA A 450 -24.86 -6.45 6.98
C ALA A 450 -25.39 -5.05 6.58
N GLU A 451 -24.64 -3.99 6.90
CA GLU A 451 -24.93 -2.60 6.55
C GLU A 451 -24.46 -2.23 5.13
N TYR A 452 -23.74 -3.13 4.47
CA TYR A 452 -23.16 -2.83 3.16
C TYR A 452 -24.23 -2.55 2.11
N VAL A 453 -24.12 -1.39 1.47
CA VAL A 453 -24.91 -1.03 0.30
C VAL A 453 -23.96 -0.95 -0.90
N GLN A 454 -24.27 -1.72 -1.92
CA GLN A 454 -23.49 -1.70 -3.14
C GLN A 454 -23.54 -0.32 -3.79
N PRO A 455 -22.40 0.30 -4.12
CA PRO A 455 -22.39 1.60 -4.79
C PRO A 455 -23.12 1.58 -6.11
N ASP A 456 -23.79 2.70 -6.43
CA ASP A 456 -24.49 2.85 -7.68
C ASP A 456 -23.52 2.74 -8.86
N LEU A 457 -23.92 1.93 -9.82
CA LEU A 457 -23.25 1.76 -11.10
C LEU A 457 -24.35 1.70 -12.17
N GLU A 458 -24.24 2.53 -13.20
CA GLU A 458 -25.23 2.51 -14.28
C GLU A 458 -25.47 1.08 -14.80
N PRO A 459 -26.74 0.66 -14.96
CA PRO A 459 -27.04 -0.71 -15.39
C PRO A 459 -26.30 -1.14 -16.66
N ARG A 460 -26.20 -0.23 -17.65
CA ARG A 460 -25.47 -0.48 -18.89
C ARG A 460 -23.97 -0.78 -18.68
N ILE A 461 -23.33 -0.06 -17.74
CA ILE A 461 -21.91 -0.29 -17.42
C ILE A 461 -21.76 -1.65 -16.73
N ARG A 462 -22.63 -1.95 -15.76
CA ARG A 462 -22.65 -3.23 -15.06
C ARG A 462 -22.80 -4.39 -16.03
N GLU A 463 -23.80 -4.35 -16.92
CA GLU A 463 -24.05 -5.39 -17.93
C GLU A 463 -22.84 -5.58 -18.87
N ARG A 464 -22.18 -4.50 -19.28
CA ARG A 464 -20.99 -4.58 -20.13
C ARG A 464 -19.79 -5.22 -19.39
N LEU A 465 -19.58 -4.91 -18.11
CA LEU A 465 -18.54 -5.54 -17.29
C LEU A 465 -18.82 -7.04 -17.10
N GLU A 466 -20.07 -7.40 -16.77
CA GLU A 466 -20.50 -8.79 -16.64
C GLU A 466 -20.32 -9.55 -17.95
N ALA A 467 -20.74 -8.97 -19.08
CA ALA A 467 -20.56 -9.56 -20.40
C ALA A 467 -19.08 -9.76 -20.75
N PHE A 468 -18.20 -8.83 -20.37
CA PHE A 468 -16.75 -8.97 -20.54
C PHE A 468 -16.21 -10.18 -19.79
N VAL A 469 -16.57 -10.32 -18.50
CA VAL A 469 -16.13 -11.45 -17.66
C VAL A 469 -16.67 -12.79 -18.20
N LEU A 470 -17.95 -12.84 -18.56
CA LEU A 470 -18.59 -14.07 -19.09
C LEU A 470 -17.98 -14.51 -20.44
N ALA A 471 -17.68 -13.57 -21.32
CA ALA A 471 -17.10 -13.85 -22.63
C ALA A 471 -15.58 -14.14 -22.57
N TYR A 472 -14.92 -13.89 -21.43
CA TYR A 472 -13.48 -14.00 -21.30
C TYR A 472 -12.99 -15.44 -21.47
N LYS A 473 -12.10 -15.65 -22.43
CA LYS A 473 -11.44 -16.93 -22.69
C LYS A 473 -9.98 -16.83 -22.19
N ALA A 474 -9.62 -17.71 -21.24
CA ALA A 474 -8.27 -17.79 -20.68
C ALA A 474 -7.24 -18.21 -21.74
#